data_795b8ec3bc36a75df94201a174c508c4
#
_entry.id   795b8ec3bc36a75df94201a174c508c4
#
_cell.length_a   1.000
_cell.length_b   1.000
_cell.length_c   1.000
_cell.angle_alpha   90.00
_cell.angle_beta   90.00
_cell.angle_gamma   90.00
#
_symmetry.space_group_name_H-M   'P 1'
#
loop_
_entity.id
_entity.type
_entity.pdbx_description
1 polymer ?
#
loop_
_entity_poly.entity_id
_entity_poly.type
_entity_poly.pdbx_seq_one_letter_code
_entity_poly.pdbx_strand_id
1 'polypeptide(L)'
;MALLVVLVAVIGPVVSPHSPNALVTLTFAKPSSQFPLGGDFLGRDVLSRVLNGGWLLLLMAAAATAIGIVVGAAAGISAAYLRGARDGIIMRTVDVILAFPQLVFALLLLSLLGPKLWLIVLAVGLSHAPAVARVIRSATLDIAERDYVKVAELQGMRPAKVMAKEILPNLVTPLMVEAGLRLTYSIVIIAGLAFLGFGQPPPAANWGTMINENRIGLQLNPWAVIAPAVLIALLTIGTNTFTDAVARVTIGVDRRPEEAALLDDLGPEQA
;
A
#
# COMPACT_ATOMS: atom_id res chain seq x y z
N MET A 1 3.09 -8.09 14.16
CA MET A 1 3.76 -8.68 12.99
C MET A 1 4.27 -7.58 12.06
N ALA A 2 3.45 -6.72 11.48
CA ALA A 2 3.91 -5.63 10.58
C ALA A 2 4.98 -4.74 11.23
N LEU A 3 4.78 -4.30 12.48
CA LEU A 3 5.74 -3.45 13.19
C LEU A 3 7.13 -4.09 13.29
N LEU A 4 7.20 -5.39 13.54
CA LEU A 4 8.47 -6.11 13.60
C LEU A 4 9.19 -6.08 12.24
N VAL A 5 8.46 -6.32 11.14
CA VAL A 5 9.05 -6.28 9.79
C VAL A 5 9.46 -4.86 9.40
N VAL A 6 8.68 -3.85 9.79
CA VAL A 6 9.04 -2.42 9.60
C VAL A 6 10.31 -2.10 10.38
N LEU A 7 10.43 -2.56 11.63
CA LEU A 7 11.66 -2.39 12.42
C LEU A 7 12.86 -3.06 11.75
N VAL A 8 12.70 -4.30 11.25
CA VAL A 8 13.76 -5.00 10.49
C VAL A 8 14.15 -4.18 9.25
N ALA A 9 13.20 -3.63 8.51
CA ALA A 9 13.48 -2.86 7.31
C ALA A 9 14.16 -1.51 7.58
N VAL A 10 13.84 -0.85 8.71
CA VAL A 10 14.36 0.48 9.07
C VAL A 10 15.68 0.38 9.84
N ILE A 11 15.76 -0.51 10.81
CA ILE A 11 16.96 -0.67 11.66
C ILE A 11 17.99 -1.60 11.00
N GLY A 12 17.54 -2.54 10.17
CA GLY A 12 18.36 -3.54 9.50
C GLY A 12 19.64 -3.00 8.84
N PRO A 13 19.57 -1.90 8.06
CA PRO A 13 20.78 -1.31 7.46
C PRO A 13 21.85 -0.89 8.48
N VAL A 14 21.46 -0.53 9.69
CA VAL A 14 22.38 -0.07 10.76
C VAL A 14 23.03 -1.27 11.48
N VAL A 15 22.28 -2.37 11.64
CA VAL A 15 22.75 -3.57 12.35
C VAL A 15 23.29 -4.66 11.43
N SER A 16 23.36 -4.39 10.13
CA SER A 16 23.84 -5.32 9.12
C SER A 16 25.31 -5.71 9.38
N PRO A 17 25.64 -7.02 9.53
CA PRO A 17 27.01 -7.44 9.87
C PRO A 17 28.00 -7.17 8.73
N HIS A 18 27.55 -7.21 7.47
CA HIS A 18 28.40 -6.97 6.30
C HIS A 18 27.75 -5.94 5.36
N SER A 19 28.55 -5.34 4.48
CA SER A 19 28.00 -4.56 3.37
C SER A 19 27.14 -5.47 2.49
N PRO A 20 25.91 -5.05 2.10
CA PRO A 20 25.01 -5.87 1.30
C PRO A 20 25.57 -6.21 -0.10
N ASN A 21 26.67 -5.56 -0.50
CA ASN A 21 27.30 -5.74 -1.79
C ASN A 21 28.65 -6.48 -1.72
N ALA A 22 29.17 -6.73 -0.50
CA ALA A 22 30.43 -7.41 -0.32
C ALA A 22 30.33 -8.91 -0.68
N LEU A 23 31.27 -9.38 -1.49
CA LEU A 23 31.42 -10.80 -1.84
C LEU A 23 32.26 -11.46 -0.73
N VAL A 24 31.58 -12.09 0.24
CA VAL A 24 32.21 -12.57 1.49
C VAL A 24 32.09 -14.08 1.70
N THR A 25 31.33 -14.77 0.80
CA THR A 25 31.10 -16.21 0.90
C THR A 25 31.11 -16.85 -0.50
N LEU A 26 30.90 -18.16 -0.56
CA LEU A 26 30.73 -18.86 -1.83
C LEU A 26 29.31 -18.67 -2.38
N THR A 27 29.18 -18.78 -3.70
CA THR A 27 27.89 -18.76 -4.40
C THR A 27 26.98 -19.86 -3.83
N PHE A 28 25.77 -19.47 -3.40
CA PHE A 28 24.78 -20.34 -2.75
C PHE A 28 25.34 -21.14 -1.56
N ALA A 29 26.31 -20.58 -0.83
CA ALA A 29 26.85 -21.23 0.37
C ALA A 29 25.72 -21.53 1.36
N LYS A 30 25.79 -22.71 1.99
CA LYS A 30 24.83 -23.11 3.02
C LYS A 30 24.98 -22.26 4.28
N PRO A 31 23.92 -22.12 5.09
CA PRO A 31 24.01 -21.48 6.39
C PRO A 31 25.14 -22.00 7.26
N SER A 32 25.82 -21.09 7.94
CA SER A 32 26.94 -21.36 8.85
C SER A 32 26.91 -20.40 10.04
N SER A 33 27.74 -20.62 11.06
CA SER A 33 27.86 -19.72 12.22
C SER A 33 28.27 -18.29 11.83
N GLN A 34 29.08 -18.15 10.78
CA GLN A 34 29.52 -16.85 10.25
C GLN A 34 28.49 -16.21 9.31
N PHE A 35 27.75 -17.00 8.56
CA PHE A 35 26.72 -16.57 7.61
C PHE A 35 25.40 -17.30 7.91
N PRO A 36 24.56 -16.79 8.85
CA PRO A 36 23.37 -17.48 9.34
C PRO A 36 22.34 -17.86 8.26
N LEU A 37 22.22 -17.08 7.18
CA LEU A 37 21.37 -17.38 6.03
C LEU A 37 22.17 -17.82 4.79
N GLY A 38 23.49 -17.99 4.92
CA GLY A 38 24.36 -18.42 3.83
C GLY A 38 24.63 -17.34 2.79
N GLY A 39 25.09 -17.77 1.59
CA GLY A 39 25.45 -16.93 0.45
C GLY A 39 24.35 -16.84 -0.60
N ASP A 40 24.30 -15.72 -1.34
CA ASP A 40 23.44 -15.55 -2.52
C ASP A 40 24.12 -16.05 -3.82
N PHE A 41 23.50 -15.78 -4.96
CA PHE A 41 23.99 -16.19 -6.28
C PHE A 41 25.36 -15.60 -6.68
N LEU A 42 25.79 -14.50 -6.05
CA LEU A 42 27.12 -13.90 -6.23
C LEU A 42 28.08 -14.18 -5.07
N GLY A 43 27.64 -14.85 -4.01
CA GLY A 43 28.44 -15.03 -2.79
C GLY A 43 28.40 -13.83 -1.84
N ARG A 44 27.31 -13.07 -1.83
CA ARG A 44 27.05 -12.01 -0.84
C ARG A 44 26.28 -12.60 0.35
N ASP A 45 26.46 -12.00 1.54
CA ASP A 45 25.74 -12.44 2.73
C ASP A 45 24.23 -12.18 2.62
N VAL A 46 23.45 -13.26 2.62
CA VAL A 46 21.98 -13.19 2.50
C VAL A 46 21.36 -12.41 3.65
N LEU A 47 21.84 -12.61 4.90
CA LEU A 47 21.29 -11.89 6.07
C LEU A 47 21.46 -10.37 5.91
N SER A 48 22.67 -9.92 5.57
CA SER A 48 22.94 -8.50 5.34
C SER A 48 22.09 -7.92 4.22
N ARG A 49 21.85 -8.65 3.15
CA ARG A 49 20.98 -8.21 2.06
C ARG A 49 19.50 -8.15 2.47
N VAL A 50 19.04 -9.11 3.24
CA VAL A 50 17.67 -9.11 3.81
C VAL A 50 17.44 -7.88 4.69
N LEU A 51 18.39 -7.59 5.58
CA LEU A 51 18.32 -6.43 6.47
C LEU A 51 18.33 -5.10 5.71
N ASN A 52 19.01 -5.02 4.57
CA ASN A 52 19.09 -3.81 3.75
C ASN A 52 18.01 -3.71 2.67
N GLY A 53 17.27 -4.79 2.38
CA GLY A 53 16.39 -4.87 1.21
C GLY A 53 14.97 -4.32 1.40
N GLY A 54 14.56 -3.99 2.62
CA GLY A 54 13.16 -3.69 2.94
C GLY A 54 12.78 -2.21 2.92
N TRP A 55 13.68 -1.31 3.36
CA TRP A 55 13.35 0.08 3.61
C TRP A 55 12.86 0.83 2.37
N LEU A 56 13.50 0.58 1.21
CA LEU A 56 13.11 1.22 -0.03
C LEU A 56 11.74 0.73 -0.54
N LEU A 57 11.45 -0.57 -0.37
CA LEU A 57 10.13 -1.12 -0.68
C LEU A 57 9.04 -0.42 0.13
N LEU A 58 9.27 -0.22 1.44
CA LEU A 58 8.34 0.49 2.32
C LEU A 58 8.13 1.95 1.87
N LEU A 59 9.22 2.66 1.58
CA LEU A 59 9.16 4.05 1.13
C LEU A 59 8.38 4.19 -0.18
N MET A 60 8.67 3.33 -1.15
CA MET A 60 7.99 3.34 -2.45
C MET A 60 6.51 2.97 -2.31
N ALA A 61 6.17 1.98 -1.46
CA ALA A 61 4.80 1.58 -1.21
C ALA A 61 4.00 2.70 -0.53
N ALA A 62 4.58 3.37 0.48
CA ALA A 62 3.96 4.52 1.14
C ALA A 62 3.75 5.69 0.16
N ALA A 63 4.75 6.02 -0.66
CA ALA A 63 4.65 7.09 -1.65
C ALA A 63 3.60 6.79 -2.73
N ALA A 64 3.56 5.56 -3.26
CA ALA A 64 2.55 5.14 -4.22
C ALA A 64 1.14 5.19 -3.62
N THR A 65 0.98 4.73 -2.38
CA THR A 65 -0.28 4.82 -1.63
C THR A 65 -0.73 6.27 -1.48
N ALA A 66 0.17 7.17 -1.06
CA ALA A 66 -0.15 8.58 -0.90
C ALA A 66 -0.62 9.22 -2.22
N ILE A 67 0.05 8.94 -3.34
CA ILE A 67 -0.37 9.40 -4.67
C ILE A 67 -1.77 8.87 -5.01
N GLY A 68 -2.02 7.56 -4.82
CA GLY A 68 -3.31 6.95 -5.10
C GLY A 68 -4.45 7.54 -4.27
N ILE A 69 -4.21 7.77 -2.98
CA ILE A 69 -5.18 8.39 -2.07
C ILE A 69 -5.45 9.84 -2.46
N VAL A 70 -4.42 10.66 -2.67
CA VAL A 70 -4.58 12.09 -3.00
C VAL A 70 -5.31 12.27 -4.32
N VAL A 71 -4.86 11.58 -5.38
CA VAL A 71 -5.46 11.70 -6.71
C VAL A 71 -6.88 11.09 -6.73
N GLY A 72 -7.06 9.92 -6.11
CA GLY A 72 -8.36 9.26 -6.04
C GLY A 72 -9.38 10.04 -5.21
N ALA A 73 -8.97 10.56 -4.04
CA ALA A 73 -9.84 11.38 -3.21
C ALA A 73 -10.25 12.68 -3.93
N ALA A 74 -9.30 13.38 -4.55
CA ALA A 74 -9.60 14.58 -5.32
C ALA A 74 -10.60 14.31 -6.45
N ALA A 75 -10.41 13.22 -7.20
CA ALA A 75 -11.31 12.80 -8.27
C ALA A 75 -12.70 12.41 -7.72
N GLY A 76 -12.76 11.59 -6.66
CA GLY A 76 -14.01 11.12 -6.06
C GLY A 76 -14.84 12.25 -5.45
N ILE A 77 -14.22 13.14 -4.68
CA ILE A 77 -14.89 14.31 -4.10
C ILE A 77 -15.40 15.24 -5.20
N SER A 78 -14.55 15.52 -6.22
CA SER A 78 -14.94 16.39 -7.33
C SER A 78 -16.10 15.81 -8.14
N ALA A 79 -16.09 14.52 -8.42
CA ALA A 79 -17.16 13.84 -9.14
C ALA A 79 -18.49 13.93 -8.39
N ALA A 80 -18.51 13.57 -7.10
CA ALA A 80 -19.72 13.58 -6.28
C ALA A 80 -20.29 14.98 -6.05
N TYR A 81 -19.42 15.95 -5.75
CA TYR A 81 -19.83 17.30 -5.40
C TYR A 81 -20.26 18.12 -6.61
N LEU A 82 -19.50 18.06 -7.72
CA LEU A 82 -19.80 18.86 -8.92
C LEU A 82 -20.94 18.29 -9.77
N ARG A 83 -21.29 17.01 -9.59
CA ARG A 83 -22.41 16.32 -10.24
C ARG A 83 -22.47 16.47 -11.77
N GLY A 84 -23.51 15.93 -12.39
CA GLY A 84 -23.83 16.10 -13.82
C GLY A 84 -22.75 15.60 -14.78
N ALA A 85 -22.46 16.37 -15.83
CA ALA A 85 -21.51 15.98 -16.87
C ALA A 85 -20.08 15.74 -16.34
N ARG A 86 -19.64 16.49 -15.34
CA ARG A 86 -18.31 16.34 -14.73
C ARG A 86 -18.16 15.02 -14.00
N ASP A 87 -19.17 14.61 -13.24
CA ASP A 87 -19.22 13.29 -12.61
C ASP A 87 -19.13 12.19 -13.68
N GLY A 88 -19.94 12.29 -14.74
CA GLY A 88 -19.93 11.31 -15.83
C GLY A 88 -18.58 11.17 -16.52
N ILE A 89 -17.87 12.28 -16.77
CA ILE A 89 -16.54 12.26 -17.40
C ILE A 89 -15.51 11.61 -16.46
N ILE A 90 -15.46 12.04 -15.20
CA ILE A 90 -14.51 11.51 -14.21
C ILE A 90 -14.74 10.01 -14.02
N MET A 91 -15.99 9.58 -13.82
CA MET A 91 -16.29 8.17 -13.58
C MET A 91 -16.05 7.29 -14.81
N ARG A 92 -16.30 7.76 -16.02
CA ARG A 92 -15.92 7.03 -17.24
C ARG A 92 -14.41 6.85 -17.37
N THR A 93 -13.62 7.88 -17.02
CA THR A 93 -12.15 7.77 -16.99
C THR A 93 -11.70 6.74 -15.96
N VAL A 94 -12.29 6.77 -14.76
CA VAL A 94 -12.08 5.77 -13.69
C VAL A 94 -12.40 4.37 -14.21
N ASP A 95 -13.53 4.17 -14.89
CA ASP A 95 -13.95 2.87 -15.39
C ASP A 95 -13.00 2.32 -16.48
N VAL A 96 -12.53 3.19 -17.38
CA VAL A 96 -11.55 2.82 -18.41
C VAL A 96 -10.24 2.34 -17.78
N ILE A 97 -9.73 3.06 -16.76
CA ILE A 97 -8.48 2.66 -16.10
C ILE A 97 -8.68 1.35 -15.33
N LEU A 98 -9.81 1.15 -14.66
CA LEU A 98 -10.12 -0.08 -13.92
C LEU A 98 -10.34 -1.31 -14.83
N ALA A 99 -10.59 -1.11 -16.13
CA ALA A 99 -10.66 -2.22 -17.08
C ALA A 99 -9.30 -2.90 -17.31
N PHE A 100 -8.19 -2.22 -17.00
CA PHE A 100 -6.85 -2.80 -17.11
C PHE A 100 -6.44 -3.48 -15.80
N PRO A 101 -5.94 -4.73 -15.86
CA PRO A 101 -5.30 -5.34 -14.69
C PRO A 101 -4.14 -4.47 -14.20
N GLN A 102 -4.16 -4.13 -12.91
CA GLN A 102 -3.25 -3.14 -12.30
C GLN A 102 -1.77 -3.44 -12.55
N LEU A 103 -1.35 -4.71 -12.38
CA LEU A 103 0.03 -5.12 -12.64
C LEU A 103 0.41 -4.95 -14.12
N VAL A 104 -0.52 -5.29 -15.03
CA VAL A 104 -0.29 -5.17 -16.50
C VAL A 104 -0.14 -3.70 -16.90
N PHE A 105 -0.95 -2.81 -16.33
CA PHE A 105 -0.85 -1.38 -16.55
C PHE A 105 0.53 -0.83 -16.12
N ALA A 106 1.00 -1.21 -14.92
CA ALA A 106 2.31 -0.81 -14.43
C ALA A 106 3.44 -1.37 -15.31
N LEU A 107 3.37 -2.65 -15.68
CA LEU A 107 4.36 -3.28 -16.59
C LEU A 107 4.41 -2.60 -17.95
N LEU A 108 3.27 -2.23 -18.53
CA LEU A 108 3.19 -1.54 -19.81
C LEU A 108 3.94 -0.20 -19.74
N LEU A 109 3.65 0.61 -18.72
CA LEU A 109 4.32 1.90 -18.53
C LEU A 109 5.82 1.76 -18.35
N LEU A 110 6.26 0.80 -17.51
CA LEU A 110 7.68 0.57 -17.25
C LEU A 110 8.42 0.01 -18.47
N SER A 111 7.77 -0.81 -19.28
CA SER A 111 8.35 -1.34 -20.51
C SER A 111 8.54 -0.27 -21.58
N LEU A 112 7.65 0.72 -21.65
CA LEU A 112 7.73 1.84 -22.61
C LEU A 112 8.71 2.93 -22.18
N LEU A 113 8.76 3.27 -20.88
CA LEU A 113 9.48 4.42 -20.35
C LEU A 113 10.77 4.06 -19.59
N GLY A 114 11.02 2.77 -19.42
CA GLY A 114 12.16 2.21 -18.67
C GLY A 114 11.90 2.10 -17.14
N PRO A 115 12.64 1.20 -16.46
CA PRO A 115 12.46 0.92 -15.04
C PRO A 115 13.13 2.00 -14.16
N LYS A 116 12.43 3.10 -13.92
CA LYS A 116 12.86 4.16 -13.00
C LYS A 116 12.03 4.10 -11.72
N LEU A 117 12.66 4.26 -10.56
CA LEU A 117 11.99 4.15 -9.24
C LEU A 117 10.77 5.08 -9.11
N TRP A 118 10.95 6.36 -9.51
CA TRP A 118 9.85 7.32 -9.47
C TRP A 118 8.68 6.92 -10.37
N LEU A 119 8.98 6.27 -11.52
CA LEU A 119 7.96 5.81 -12.45
C LEU A 119 7.20 4.60 -11.91
N ILE A 120 7.88 3.70 -11.18
CA ILE A 120 7.22 2.59 -10.47
C ILE A 120 6.23 3.15 -9.45
N VAL A 121 6.67 4.10 -8.63
CA VAL A 121 5.83 4.76 -7.62
C VAL A 121 4.63 5.45 -8.27
N LEU A 122 4.85 6.19 -9.36
CA LEU A 122 3.80 6.89 -10.09
C LEU A 122 2.81 5.90 -10.74
N ALA A 123 3.31 4.87 -11.43
CA ALA A 123 2.48 3.87 -12.10
C ALA A 123 1.59 3.12 -11.10
N VAL A 124 2.16 2.65 -9.99
CA VAL A 124 1.42 1.97 -8.93
C VAL A 124 0.44 2.93 -8.25
N GLY A 125 0.86 4.14 -7.91
CA GLY A 125 0.01 5.14 -7.28
C GLY A 125 -1.20 5.53 -8.15
N LEU A 126 -0.96 5.85 -9.42
CA LEU A 126 -2.04 6.18 -10.36
C LEU A 126 -2.99 5.00 -10.62
N SER A 127 -2.49 3.77 -10.60
CA SER A 127 -3.33 2.58 -10.74
C SER A 127 -4.26 2.33 -9.54
N HIS A 128 -3.93 2.87 -8.36
CA HIS A 128 -4.80 2.84 -7.17
C HIS A 128 -5.89 3.91 -7.20
N ALA A 129 -5.61 5.07 -7.79
CA ALA A 129 -6.49 6.24 -7.77
C ALA A 129 -7.94 5.97 -8.21
N PRO A 130 -8.22 5.17 -9.27
CA PRO A 130 -9.58 4.89 -9.71
C PRO A 130 -10.43 4.15 -8.67
N ALA A 131 -9.86 3.17 -7.98
CA ALA A 131 -10.59 2.42 -6.95
C ALA A 131 -10.89 3.31 -5.74
N VAL A 132 -9.91 4.12 -5.30
CA VAL A 132 -10.09 5.14 -4.26
C VAL A 132 -11.17 6.15 -4.66
N ALA A 133 -11.12 6.66 -5.91
CA ALA A 133 -12.10 7.62 -6.41
C ALA A 133 -13.54 7.09 -6.32
N ARG A 134 -13.75 5.81 -6.63
CA ARG A 134 -15.08 5.17 -6.56
C ARG A 134 -15.61 5.11 -5.13
N VAL A 135 -14.79 4.69 -4.18
CA VAL A 135 -15.18 4.60 -2.76
C VAL A 135 -15.43 5.98 -2.17
N ILE A 136 -14.52 6.92 -2.41
CA ILE A 136 -14.63 8.28 -1.87
C ILE A 136 -15.79 9.04 -2.52
N ARG A 137 -16.09 8.80 -3.81
CA ARG A 137 -17.29 9.34 -4.45
C ARG A 137 -18.56 8.89 -3.72
N SER A 138 -18.68 7.60 -3.42
CA SER A 138 -19.87 7.09 -2.72
C SER A 138 -20.03 7.75 -1.34
N ALA A 139 -18.97 7.79 -0.54
CA ALA A 139 -18.99 8.43 0.77
C ALA A 139 -19.24 9.96 0.68
N THR A 140 -18.76 10.61 -0.36
CA THR A 140 -18.98 12.05 -0.58
C THR A 140 -20.43 12.38 -0.89
N LEU A 141 -21.15 11.52 -1.62
CA LEU A 141 -22.56 11.73 -1.94
C LEU A 141 -23.41 11.87 -0.66
N ASP A 142 -23.17 11.02 0.34
CA ASP A 142 -23.88 11.05 1.62
C ASP A 142 -23.56 12.32 2.44
N ILE A 143 -22.29 12.76 2.40
CA ILE A 143 -21.83 13.96 3.13
C ILE A 143 -22.36 15.23 2.45
N ALA A 144 -22.37 15.28 1.10
CA ALA A 144 -22.82 16.45 0.36
C ALA A 144 -24.30 16.77 0.57
N GLU A 145 -25.13 15.82 1.03
CA GLU A 145 -26.53 16.03 1.36
C GLU A 145 -26.76 16.59 2.79
N ARG A 146 -25.72 16.67 3.63
CA ARG A 146 -25.83 17.15 5.00
C ARG A 146 -26.11 18.64 5.09
N ASP A 147 -26.88 19.06 6.08
CA ASP A 147 -27.34 20.45 6.25
C ASP A 147 -26.21 21.45 6.39
N TYR A 148 -25.12 21.11 7.10
CA TYR A 148 -23.97 22.00 7.24
C TYR A 148 -23.27 22.31 5.90
N VAL A 149 -23.27 21.37 4.94
CA VAL A 149 -22.74 21.60 3.60
C VAL A 149 -23.66 22.58 2.85
N LYS A 150 -24.98 22.37 2.91
CA LYS A 150 -25.97 23.26 2.29
C LYS A 150 -25.91 24.68 2.88
N VAL A 151 -25.73 24.80 4.20
CA VAL A 151 -25.57 26.11 4.85
C VAL A 151 -24.30 26.81 4.37
N ALA A 152 -23.17 26.10 4.23
CA ALA A 152 -21.94 26.67 3.70
C ALA A 152 -22.12 27.18 2.25
N GLU A 153 -22.88 26.46 1.42
CA GLU A 153 -23.22 26.87 0.04
C GLU A 153 -24.11 28.11 0.03
N LEU A 154 -25.15 28.15 0.88
CA LEU A 154 -26.05 29.31 1.02
C LEU A 154 -25.29 30.57 1.50
N GLN A 155 -24.24 30.41 2.30
CA GLN A 155 -23.35 31.51 2.71
C GLN A 155 -22.40 31.97 1.59
N GLY A 156 -22.49 31.39 0.38
CA GLY A 156 -21.67 31.78 -0.76
C GLY A 156 -20.23 31.23 -0.72
N MET A 157 -19.98 30.16 0.06
CA MET A 157 -18.66 29.54 0.10
C MET A 157 -18.30 28.93 -1.26
N ARG A 158 -17.09 29.21 -1.76
CA ARG A 158 -16.62 28.67 -3.03
C ARG A 158 -16.56 27.13 -3.01
N PRO A 159 -16.94 26.43 -4.11
CA PRO A 159 -16.94 24.96 -4.19
C PRO A 159 -15.67 24.30 -3.68
N ALA A 160 -14.50 24.77 -4.08
CA ALA A 160 -13.22 24.22 -3.63
C ALA A 160 -13.03 24.33 -2.11
N LYS A 161 -13.57 25.39 -1.48
CA LYS A 161 -13.50 25.59 -0.03
C LYS A 161 -14.48 24.69 0.70
N VAL A 162 -15.68 24.47 0.14
CA VAL A 162 -16.66 23.49 0.66
C VAL A 162 -16.06 22.09 0.63
N MET A 163 -15.50 21.66 -0.50
CA MET A 163 -14.85 20.36 -0.64
C MET A 163 -13.72 20.17 0.37
N ALA A 164 -12.87 21.19 0.57
CA ALA A 164 -11.71 21.09 1.45
C ALA A 164 -12.01 21.21 2.94
N LYS A 165 -13.02 22.01 3.33
CA LYS A 165 -13.29 22.33 4.74
C LYS A 165 -14.48 21.59 5.33
N GLU A 166 -15.50 21.30 4.51
CA GLU A 166 -16.73 20.67 4.97
C GLU A 166 -16.80 19.18 4.61
N ILE A 167 -16.29 18.79 3.43
CA ILE A 167 -16.40 17.41 2.93
C ILE A 167 -15.17 16.58 3.35
N LEU A 168 -13.97 17.02 2.97
CA LEU A 168 -12.74 16.24 3.17
C LEU A 168 -12.48 15.85 4.64
N PRO A 169 -12.69 16.71 5.66
CA PRO A 169 -12.49 16.32 7.06
C PRO A 169 -13.46 15.22 7.52
N ASN A 170 -14.62 15.11 6.91
CA ASN A 170 -15.62 14.07 7.22
C ASN A 170 -15.39 12.76 6.46
N LEU A 171 -14.40 12.72 5.56
CA LEU A 171 -13.98 11.52 4.81
C LEU A 171 -12.76 10.83 5.42
N VAL A 172 -12.25 11.27 6.58
CA VAL A 172 -11.02 10.72 7.19
C VAL A 172 -11.14 9.21 7.41
N THR A 173 -12.28 8.73 7.92
CA THR A 173 -12.52 7.30 8.14
C THR A 173 -12.39 6.46 6.86
N PRO A 174 -13.15 6.69 5.80
CA PRO A 174 -13.00 5.92 4.56
C PRO A 174 -11.62 6.11 3.91
N LEU A 175 -10.99 7.28 4.05
CA LEU A 175 -9.64 7.52 3.55
C LEU A 175 -8.58 6.70 4.30
N MET A 176 -8.69 6.55 5.62
CA MET A 176 -7.76 5.72 6.40
C MET A 176 -7.88 4.25 6.04
N VAL A 177 -9.10 3.74 5.86
CA VAL A 177 -9.33 2.36 5.43
C VAL A 177 -8.76 2.12 4.03
N GLU A 178 -9.05 3.01 3.08
CA GLU A 178 -8.49 2.93 1.73
C GLU A 178 -6.96 3.02 1.75
N ALA A 179 -6.37 3.90 2.57
CA ALA A 179 -4.92 4.02 2.68
C ALA A 179 -4.26 2.71 3.13
N GLY A 180 -4.82 2.05 4.12
CA GLY A 180 -4.31 0.75 4.57
C GLY A 180 -4.42 -0.34 3.51
N LEU A 181 -5.57 -0.43 2.82
CA LEU A 181 -5.75 -1.37 1.70
C LEU A 181 -4.78 -1.08 0.56
N ARG A 182 -4.64 0.21 0.14
CA ARG A 182 -3.70 0.57 -0.94
C ARG A 182 -2.25 0.33 -0.54
N LEU A 183 -1.88 0.54 0.73
CA LEU A 183 -0.54 0.23 1.21
C LEU A 183 -0.22 -1.26 1.06
N THR A 184 -1.13 -2.13 1.48
CA THR A 184 -1.01 -3.58 1.32
C THR A 184 -0.82 -3.98 -0.15
N TYR A 185 -1.66 -3.46 -1.05
CA TYR A 185 -1.53 -3.72 -2.48
C TYR A 185 -0.25 -3.14 -3.08
N SER A 186 0.18 -1.94 -2.67
CA SER A 186 1.43 -1.32 -3.13
C SER A 186 2.65 -2.19 -2.80
N ILE A 187 2.71 -2.75 -1.59
CA ILE A 187 3.81 -3.65 -1.18
C ILE A 187 3.90 -4.85 -2.13
N VAL A 188 2.77 -5.52 -2.37
CA VAL A 188 2.72 -6.72 -3.23
C VAL A 188 3.08 -6.39 -4.68
N ILE A 189 2.52 -5.30 -5.23
CA ILE A 189 2.74 -4.94 -6.63
C ILE A 189 4.19 -4.50 -6.85
N ILE A 190 4.76 -3.65 -5.97
CA ILE A 190 6.15 -3.19 -6.09
C ILE A 190 7.13 -4.35 -5.92
N ALA A 191 6.88 -5.26 -4.96
CA ALA A 191 7.68 -6.48 -4.80
C ALA A 191 7.57 -7.39 -6.03
N GLY A 192 6.37 -7.53 -6.59
CA GLY A 192 6.12 -8.29 -7.83
C GLY A 192 6.81 -7.68 -9.05
N LEU A 193 6.78 -6.36 -9.22
CA LEU A 193 7.52 -5.66 -10.28
C LEU A 193 9.02 -5.84 -10.13
N ALA A 194 9.54 -5.76 -8.90
CA ALA A 194 10.95 -6.02 -8.60
C ALA A 194 11.34 -7.47 -8.92
N PHE A 195 10.48 -8.43 -8.57
CA PHE A 195 10.64 -9.85 -8.94
C PHE A 195 10.64 -10.05 -10.46
N LEU A 196 9.85 -9.30 -11.21
CA LEU A 196 9.81 -9.36 -12.68
C LEU A 196 11.00 -8.65 -13.36
N GLY A 197 11.93 -8.08 -12.59
CA GLY A 197 13.13 -7.43 -13.11
C GLY A 197 13.01 -5.93 -13.31
N PHE A 198 11.89 -5.32 -12.91
CA PHE A 198 11.68 -3.86 -12.94
C PHE A 198 12.09 -3.16 -11.63
N GLY A 199 12.73 -3.88 -10.71
CA GLY A 199 13.27 -3.32 -9.48
C GLY A 199 14.56 -2.52 -9.68
N GLN A 200 15.20 -2.16 -8.56
CA GLN A 200 16.55 -1.57 -8.63
C GLN A 200 17.54 -2.56 -9.26
N PRO A 201 18.39 -2.05 -10.19
CA PRO A 201 19.46 -2.90 -10.73
C PRO A 201 20.48 -3.25 -9.63
N PRO A 202 21.17 -4.39 -9.77
CA PRO A 202 22.31 -4.72 -8.91
C PRO A 202 23.32 -3.55 -8.88
N PRO A 203 24.01 -3.31 -7.74
CA PRO A 203 24.15 -4.19 -6.58
C PRO A 203 23.13 -3.99 -5.47
N ALA A 204 22.15 -3.10 -5.62
CA ALA A 204 21.20 -2.76 -4.57
C ALA A 204 20.44 -3.99 -4.03
N ALA A 205 20.26 -4.03 -2.69
CA ALA A 205 19.43 -5.03 -2.06
C ALA A 205 17.96 -4.60 -2.13
N ASN A 206 17.08 -5.49 -2.60
CA ASN A 206 15.63 -5.33 -2.59
C ASN A 206 14.99 -6.71 -2.48
N TRP A 207 14.02 -6.90 -1.57
CA TRP A 207 13.43 -8.21 -1.32
C TRP A 207 12.84 -8.88 -2.57
N GLY A 208 12.18 -8.11 -3.46
CA GLY A 208 11.61 -8.65 -4.70
C GLY A 208 12.69 -9.10 -5.68
N THR A 209 13.74 -8.30 -5.90
CA THR A 209 14.87 -8.68 -6.77
C THR A 209 15.68 -9.84 -6.21
N MET A 210 15.86 -9.91 -4.88
CA MET A 210 16.55 -11.04 -4.23
C MET A 210 15.87 -12.38 -4.54
N ILE A 211 14.54 -12.42 -4.50
CA ILE A 211 13.78 -13.63 -4.83
C ILE A 211 14.06 -14.04 -6.31
N ASN A 212 14.02 -13.08 -7.22
CA ASN A 212 14.29 -13.36 -8.64
C ASN A 212 15.72 -13.85 -8.89
N GLU A 213 16.71 -13.12 -8.35
CA GLU A 213 18.14 -13.43 -8.50
C GLU A 213 18.50 -14.84 -7.99
N ASN A 214 17.90 -15.24 -6.86
CA ASN A 214 18.27 -16.48 -6.15
C ASN A 214 17.37 -17.68 -6.48
N ARG A 215 16.29 -17.52 -7.29
CA ARG A 215 15.36 -18.62 -7.61
C ARG A 215 16.02 -19.87 -8.21
N ILE A 216 17.10 -19.70 -8.96
CA ILE A 216 17.84 -20.79 -9.59
C ILE A 216 18.64 -21.62 -8.56
N GLY A 217 19.01 -21.02 -7.43
CA GLY A 217 19.73 -21.67 -6.34
C GLY A 217 18.86 -22.19 -5.20
N LEU A 218 17.54 -22.30 -5.39
CA LEU A 218 16.59 -22.67 -4.34
C LEU A 218 16.91 -24.03 -3.69
N GLN A 219 17.45 -24.97 -4.46
CA GLN A 219 17.86 -26.30 -3.96
C GLN A 219 19.20 -26.26 -3.19
N LEU A 220 20.05 -25.27 -3.42
CA LEU A 220 21.37 -25.13 -2.81
C LEU A 220 21.29 -24.32 -1.50
N ASN A 221 20.70 -23.12 -1.57
CA ASN A 221 20.41 -22.26 -0.42
C ASN A 221 19.00 -21.68 -0.51
N PRO A 222 17.97 -22.34 0.07
CA PRO A 222 16.60 -21.86 0.03
C PRO A 222 16.38 -20.54 0.77
N TRP A 223 17.21 -20.22 1.76
CA TRP A 223 17.06 -19.02 2.59
C TRP A 223 17.22 -17.72 1.81
N ALA A 224 18.01 -17.73 0.73
CA ALA A 224 18.18 -16.57 -0.13
C ALA A 224 16.86 -16.15 -0.84
N VAL A 225 15.89 -17.08 -0.95
CA VAL A 225 14.54 -16.84 -1.51
C VAL A 225 13.50 -16.76 -0.41
N ILE A 226 13.50 -17.71 0.54
CA ILE A 226 12.47 -17.83 1.57
C ILE A 226 12.49 -16.64 2.54
N ALA A 227 13.67 -16.18 2.97
CA ALA A 227 13.75 -15.10 3.96
C ALA A 227 13.10 -13.78 3.46
N PRO A 228 13.44 -13.23 2.28
CA PRO A 228 12.76 -12.03 1.77
C PRO A 228 11.28 -12.29 1.46
N ALA A 229 10.89 -13.48 0.97
CA ALA A 229 9.50 -13.81 0.68
C ALA A 229 8.64 -13.83 1.96
N VAL A 230 9.14 -14.41 3.04
CA VAL A 230 8.47 -14.42 4.35
C VAL A 230 8.30 -13.01 4.90
N LEU A 231 9.30 -12.14 4.76
CA LEU A 231 9.19 -10.75 5.22
C LEU A 231 8.13 -9.97 4.44
N ILE A 232 8.06 -10.14 3.11
CA ILE A 232 7.00 -9.53 2.30
C ILE A 232 5.63 -10.06 2.73
N ALA A 233 5.49 -11.37 2.94
CA ALA A 233 4.23 -11.98 3.38
C ALA A 233 3.80 -11.49 4.76
N LEU A 234 4.70 -11.48 5.74
CA LEU A 234 4.43 -10.98 7.10
C LEU A 234 4.07 -9.49 7.10
N LEU A 235 4.74 -8.69 6.28
CA LEU A 235 4.44 -7.28 6.12
C LEU A 235 3.04 -7.08 5.55
N THR A 236 2.71 -7.80 4.48
CA THR A 236 1.41 -7.73 3.80
C THR A 236 0.26 -8.16 4.72
N ILE A 237 0.38 -9.33 5.37
CA ILE A 237 -0.61 -9.84 6.31
C ILE A 237 -0.77 -8.88 7.49
N GLY A 238 0.35 -8.43 8.05
CA GLY A 238 0.33 -7.54 9.21
C GLY A 238 -0.28 -6.17 8.90
N THR A 239 0.00 -5.59 7.72
CA THR A 239 -0.60 -4.34 7.27
C THR A 239 -2.09 -4.50 7.04
N ASN A 240 -2.52 -5.59 6.41
CA ASN A 240 -3.94 -5.88 6.18
C ASN A 240 -4.70 -6.04 7.51
N THR A 241 -4.15 -6.85 8.44
CA THR A 241 -4.76 -7.04 9.77
C THR A 241 -4.85 -5.73 10.56
N PHE A 242 -3.83 -4.88 10.47
CA PHE A 242 -3.86 -3.55 11.10
C PHE A 242 -4.96 -2.67 10.50
N THR A 243 -5.09 -2.66 9.17
CA THR A 243 -6.14 -1.92 8.45
C THR A 243 -7.53 -2.40 8.85
N ASP A 244 -7.74 -3.72 8.93
CA ASP A 244 -9.02 -4.30 9.37
C ASP A 244 -9.36 -3.91 10.83
N ALA A 245 -8.35 -3.88 11.71
CA ALA A 245 -8.55 -3.43 13.09
C ALA A 245 -8.93 -1.95 13.16
N VAL A 246 -8.24 -1.08 12.41
CA VAL A 246 -8.59 0.35 12.30
C VAL A 246 -10.00 0.53 11.76
N ALA A 247 -10.38 -0.20 10.72
CA ALA A 247 -11.71 -0.14 10.12
C ALA A 247 -12.80 -0.50 11.14
N ARG A 248 -12.64 -1.58 11.92
CA ARG A 248 -13.60 -2.02 12.96
C ARG A 248 -13.79 -0.97 14.05
N VAL A 249 -12.69 -0.43 14.59
CA VAL A 249 -12.75 0.61 15.63
C VAL A 249 -13.44 1.87 15.13
N THR A 250 -13.17 2.27 13.89
CA THR A 250 -13.66 3.52 13.33
C THR A 250 -15.13 3.43 12.88
N ILE A 251 -15.59 2.24 12.46
CA ILE A 251 -17.00 2.00 12.08
C ILE A 251 -17.87 1.71 13.32
N GLY A 252 -17.26 1.53 14.50
CA GLY A 252 -18.00 1.31 15.77
C GLY A 252 -18.63 -0.08 15.88
N VAL A 253 -18.11 -1.07 15.15
CA VAL A 253 -18.60 -2.47 15.21
C VAL A 253 -18.23 -3.17 16.52
N ASP A 254 -17.31 -2.60 17.32
CA ASP A 254 -16.97 -3.06 18.66
C ASP A 254 -17.91 -2.48 19.76
N ARG A 255 -19.20 -2.28 19.49
CA ARG A 255 -20.19 -2.15 20.57
C ARG A 255 -20.20 -3.47 21.31
N ARG A 256 -19.81 -3.44 22.59
CA ARG A 256 -19.76 -4.63 23.44
C ARG A 256 -21.11 -5.35 23.37
N PRO A 257 -21.14 -6.69 23.34
CA PRO A 257 -22.38 -7.46 23.38
C PRO A 257 -23.31 -7.07 24.57
N GLU A 258 -22.73 -6.53 25.66
CA GLU A 258 -23.44 -6.01 26.82
C GLU A 258 -24.28 -4.75 26.52
N GLU A 259 -23.83 -3.84 25.65
CA GLU A 259 -24.61 -2.64 25.29
C GLU A 259 -25.77 -2.98 24.33
N ALA A 260 -25.59 -3.99 23.47
CA ALA A 260 -26.65 -4.50 22.61
C ALA A 260 -27.74 -5.22 23.43
N ALA A 261 -27.34 -6.00 24.43
CA ALA A 261 -28.25 -6.68 25.34
C ALA A 261 -29.05 -5.70 26.22
N LEU A 262 -28.41 -4.60 26.68
CA LEU A 262 -29.08 -3.54 27.44
C LEU A 262 -30.13 -2.77 26.61
N LEU A 263 -29.89 -2.59 25.32
CA LEU A 263 -30.85 -1.92 24.41
C LEU A 263 -32.02 -2.84 24.02
N ASP A 264 -31.79 -4.16 23.97
CA ASP A 264 -32.82 -5.16 23.71
C ASP A 264 -33.75 -5.36 24.96
N ASP A 265 -33.20 -5.16 26.16
CA ASP A 265 -33.95 -5.25 27.45
C ASP A 265 -34.83 -4.01 27.72
N LEU A 266 -34.54 -2.86 27.07
CA LEU A 266 -35.29 -1.61 27.23
C LEU A 266 -36.62 -1.57 26.45
N GLY A 267 -36.92 -2.56 25.61
CA GLY A 267 -38.16 -2.69 24.86
C GLY A 267 -38.58 -1.49 24.01
N PRO A 268 -39.43 -1.64 22.99
CA PRO A 268 -39.80 -0.57 22.06
C PRO A 268 -40.68 0.56 22.62
N GLU A 269 -40.98 0.56 23.93
CA GLU A 269 -41.86 1.55 24.56
C GLU A 269 -41.14 2.76 25.17
N GLN A 270 -39.78 2.83 25.13
CA GLN A 270 -39.02 3.94 25.74
C GLN A 270 -37.99 4.60 24.78
N ALA A 271 -38.13 4.39 23.45
CA ALA A 271 -37.28 5.02 22.44
C ALA A 271 -38.02 6.15 21.68
#